data_5d5f4b11d911e872eddb26760209e490
#
_entry.id   5d5f4b11d911e872eddb26760209e490
#
_cell.length_a   1.000
_cell.length_b   1.000
_cell.length_c   1.000
_cell.angle_alpha   90.00
_cell.angle_beta   90.00
_cell.angle_gamma   90.00
#
_symmetry.space_group_name_H-M   'P 1'
#
loop_
_entity.id
_entity.type
_entity.pdbx_description
1 polymer ?
#
loop_
_entity_poly.entity_id
_entity_poly.type
_entity_poly.pdbx_seq_one_letter_code
_entity_poly.pdbx_strand_id
1 'polypeptide(L)'
;GSPGMLKFNIIASGISFVEGDPVRFSVDGQLIFLGWVFTKTRDRYAVIDVICYDQLRYLKAQASYCFVGRTAREIIREIAQDLQLTAGDLEDTGWPIPSLIMEEKSCLDIISTALQKTLLATGKLYTFFDDGGALSLREVGSMIATGVVGERSLLTNYSYKTDIDHETYNSIKLARPNEETGRADVFQVTDSGNISRWGLLQLYQSVDTALNDAQVESMARSMLEYHNRRFRTLKVQALGLVGLRAGQMLMLDIPKLGDISLHRLCLLERVSHTFQNDLHTMDFDVQELGE
;
A
#
# COMPACT_ATOMS: atom_id res chain seq x y z
N GLY A 1 -3.05 -0.94 2.98
CA GLY A 1 -1.98 -1.21 3.95
C GLY A 1 -1.90 -2.69 4.30
N SER A 2 -0.81 -3.09 4.91
CA SER A 2 -0.60 -4.44 5.43
C SER A 2 -0.04 -4.32 6.86
N PRO A 3 -0.27 -5.32 7.73
CA PRO A 3 0.32 -5.34 9.06
C PRO A 3 1.84 -5.19 9.02
N GLY A 4 2.39 -4.38 9.90
CA GLY A 4 3.82 -4.35 10.16
C GLY A 4 4.27 -5.68 10.77
N MET A 5 5.45 -6.14 10.39
CA MET A 5 5.96 -7.44 10.79
C MET A 5 7.41 -7.32 11.28
N LEU A 6 7.67 -7.88 12.47
CA LEU A 6 9.01 -8.06 12.98
C LEU A 6 9.36 -9.55 12.95
N LYS A 7 10.50 -9.88 12.34
CA LYS A 7 11.11 -11.22 12.40
C LYS A 7 12.45 -11.15 13.09
N PHE A 8 12.68 -12.06 14.02
CA PHE A 8 14.00 -12.20 14.66
C PHE A 8 14.21 -13.64 15.10
N ASN A 9 15.47 -13.99 15.36
CA ASN A 9 15.82 -15.26 15.98
C ASN A 9 16.53 -15.05 17.30
N ILE A 10 16.34 -15.98 18.22
CA ILE A 10 17.01 -16.00 19.52
C ILE A 10 17.49 -17.41 19.84
N ILE A 11 18.56 -17.50 20.62
CA ILE A 11 18.99 -18.76 21.22
C ILE A 11 18.18 -18.98 22.50
N ALA A 12 17.54 -20.14 22.61
CA ALA A 12 16.68 -20.47 23.75
C ALA A 12 17.54 -20.75 25.01
N SER A 13 18.03 -19.68 25.64
CA SER A 13 18.75 -19.76 26.93
C SER A 13 18.04 -18.89 27.96
N GLY A 14 17.21 -19.54 28.79
CA GLY A 14 16.59 -18.88 29.96
C GLY A 14 15.47 -17.90 29.70
N ILE A 15 15.08 -17.63 28.44
CA ILE A 15 13.96 -16.76 28.08
C ILE A 15 12.74 -17.63 27.78
N SER A 16 11.65 -17.37 28.48
CA SER A 16 10.34 -18.01 28.22
C SER A 16 9.36 -16.96 27.74
N PHE A 17 8.70 -17.23 26.62
CA PHE A 17 7.61 -16.42 26.07
C PHE A 17 6.65 -17.30 25.26
N VAL A 18 5.43 -16.84 25.09
CA VAL A 18 4.36 -17.57 24.40
C VAL A 18 3.74 -16.70 23.29
N GLU A 19 2.97 -17.34 22.42
CA GLU A 19 2.16 -16.63 21.44
C GLU A 19 1.18 -15.69 22.16
N GLY A 20 1.06 -14.46 21.65
CA GLY A 20 0.27 -13.39 22.28
C GLY A 20 1.09 -12.48 23.20
N ASP A 21 2.31 -12.85 23.58
CA ASP A 21 3.16 -11.95 24.38
C ASP A 21 3.55 -10.70 23.57
N PRO A 22 3.59 -9.52 24.23
CA PRO A 22 3.98 -8.27 23.58
C PRO A 22 5.47 -8.23 23.28
N VAL A 23 5.84 -7.70 22.14
CA VAL A 23 7.22 -7.48 21.71
C VAL A 23 7.42 -6.03 21.35
N ARG A 24 8.46 -5.44 21.96
CA ARG A 24 8.91 -4.08 21.66
C ARG A 24 10.31 -4.13 21.07
N PHE A 25 10.49 -3.48 19.91
CA PHE A 25 11.80 -3.30 19.30
C PHE A 25 12.13 -1.80 19.20
N SER A 26 13.30 -1.43 19.72
CA SER A 26 13.78 -0.05 19.74
C SER A 26 15.22 0.02 19.24
N VAL A 27 15.56 1.12 18.57
CA VAL A 27 16.91 1.43 18.09
C VAL A 27 17.28 2.80 18.65
N ASP A 28 18.42 2.89 19.35
CA ASP A 28 18.91 4.13 20.00
C ASP A 28 17.86 4.83 20.87
N GLY A 29 17.04 4.03 21.57
CA GLY A 29 15.96 4.51 22.41
C GLY A 29 14.67 4.89 21.67
N GLN A 30 14.68 4.94 20.35
CA GLN A 30 13.48 5.16 19.54
C GLN A 30 12.71 3.86 19.35
N LEU A 31 11.41 3.86 19.67
CA LEU A 31 10.52 2.73 19.41
C LEU A 31 10.28 2.61 17.90
N ILE A 32 10.61 1.43 17.34
CA ILE A 32 10.44 1.13 15.91
C ILE A 32 9.24 0.22 15.68
N PHE A 33 9.01 -0.73 16.59
CA PHE A 33 7.94 -1.71 16.47
C PHE A 33 7.38 -2.06 17.85
N LEU A 34 6.08 -2.12 17.93
CA LEU A 34 5.33 -2.74 19.00
C LEU A 34 4.31 -3.71 18.39
N GLY A 35 4.30 -4.94 18.86
CA GLY A 35 3.39 -5.96 18.36
C GLY A 35 3.37 -7.17 19.28
N TRP A 36 2.87 -8.28 18.75
CA TRP A 36 2.67 -9.51 19.52
C TRP A 36 3.27 -10.70 18.79
N VAL A 37 3.72 -11.69 19.55
CA VAL A 37 4.22 -12.96 19.01
C VAL A 37 3.06 -13.74 18.38
N PHE A 38 3.19 -14.09 17.12
CA PHE A 38 2.22 -14.92 16.40
C PHE A 38 2.74 -16.30 16.07
N THR A 39 4.04 -16.42 15.82
CA THR A 39 4.63 -17.70 15.43
C THR A 39 5.99 -17.88 16.08
N LYS A 40 6.24 -19.08 16.57
CA LYS A 40 7.56 -19.54 17.03
C LYS A 40 7.90 -20.85 16.35
N THR A 41 9.07 -20.93 15.79
CA THR A 41 9.60 -22.18 15.24
C THR A 41 10.95 -22.47 15.88
N ARG A 42 11.08 -23.60 16.54
CA ARG A 42 12.32 -24.01 17.20
C ARG A 42 13.00 -25.14 16.43
N ASP A 43 14.28 -24.97 16.16
CA ASP A 43 15.11 -25.99 15.55
C ASP A 43 15.79 -26.90 16.61
N ARG A 44 16.54 -27.90 16.13
CA ARG A 44 17.30 -28.83 17.00
C ARG A 44 18.47 -28.16 17.72
N TYR A 45 18.92 -27.02 17.28
CA TYR A 45 20.04 -26.25 17.86
C TYR A 45 19.56 -25.22 18.88
N ALA A 46 18.30 -25.31 19.29
CA ALA A 46 17.68 -24.41 20.22
C ALA A 46 17.57 -22.93 19.71
N VAL A 47 17.68 -22.71 18.41
CA VAL A 47 17.35 -21.44 17.79
C VAL A 47 15.83 -21.37 17.64
N ILE A 48 15.24 -20.25 18.05
CA ILE A 48 13.83 -19.96 17.92
C ILE A 48 13.68 -18.81 16.94
N ASP A 49 13.03 -19.06 15.80
CA ASP A 49 12.57 -18.04 14.87
C ASP A 49 11.21 -17.51 15.33
N VAL A 50 11.09 -16.21 15.45
CA VAL A 50 9.91 -15.52 15.95
C VAL A 50 9.36 -14.60 14.89
N ILE A 51 8.04 -14.64 14.70
CA ILE A 51 7.29 -13.70 13.85
C ILE A 51 6.27 -12.96 14.73
N CYS A 52 6.37 -11.65 14.72
CA CYS A 52 5.45 -10.74 15.40
C CYS A 52 4.73 -9.85 14.39
N TYR A 53 3.51 -9.47 14.71
CA TYR A 53 2.74 -8.49 13.95
C TYR A 53 2.28 -7.37 14.88
N ASP A 54 2.13 -6.18 14.31
CA ASP A 54 1.47 -5.05 14.95
C ASP A 54 -0.06 -5.25 15.02
N GLN A 55 -0.78 -4.28 15.60
CA GLN A 55 -2.22 -4.40 15.80
C GLN A 55 -3.05 -4.38 14.49
N LEU A 56 -2.48 -3.92 13.34
CA LEU A 56 -3.18 -4.02 12.06
C LEU A 56 -3.49 -5.48 11.70
N ARG A 57 -2.76 -6.44 12.27
CA ARG A 57 -3.03 -7.87 12.07
C ARG A 57 -4.43 -8.26 12.52
N TYR A 58 -4.94 -7.64 13.57
CA TYR A 58 -6.28 -7.92 14.09
C TYR A 58 -7.39 -7.37 13.18
N LEU A 59 -7.11 -6.37 12.36
CA LEU A 59 -8.03 -5.87 11.34
C LEU A 59 -8.29 -6.85 10.18
N LYS A 60 -7.63 -8.01 10.16
CA LYS A 60 -7.99 -9.12 9.28
C LYS A 60 -9.25 -9.87 9.74
N ALA A 61 -9.82 -9.53 10.90
CA ALA A 61 -11.13 -10.00 11.31
C ALA A 61 -12.18 -9.61 10.26
N GLN A 62 -13.07 -10.55 9.94
CA GLN A 62 -14.15 -10.32 8.99
C GLN A 62 -15.38 -9.77 9.71
N ALA A 63 -16.03 -8.81 9.10
CA ALA A 63 -17.25 -8.20 9.60
C ALA A 63 -18.11 -7.65 8.45
N SER A 64 -19.36 -7.31 8.77
CA SER A 64 -20.26 -6.60 7.86
C SER A 64 -20.60 -5.25 8.46
N TYR A 65 -20.40 -4.19 7.68
CA TYR A 65 -20.67 -2.82 8.10
C TYR A 65 -21.49 -2.07 7.04
N CYS A 66 -22.33 -1.18 7.54
CA CYS A 66 -23.10 -0.24 6.72
C CYS A 66 -22.89 1.17 7.28
N PHE A 67 -22.12 1.98 6.58
CA PHE A 67 -21.84 3.36 6.93
C PHE A 67 -22.55 4.32 5.97
N VAL A 68 -23.18 5.34 6.50
CA VAL A 68 -23.84 6.39 5.73
C VAL A 68 -23.37 7.75 6.24
N GLY A 69 -22.84 8.59 5.36
CA GLY A 69 -22.38 9.94 5.71
C GLY A 69 -21.23 9.97 6.72
N ARG A 70 -20.39 8.94 6.76
CA ARG A 70 -19.22 8.84 7.65
C ARG A 70 -17.93 9.15 6.92
N THR A 71 -17.02 9.89 7.54
CA THR A 71 -15.65 10.07 7.05
C THR A 71 -14.82 8.79 7.26
N ALA A 72 -13.74 8.63 6.49
CA ALA A 72 -12.85 7.48 6.68
C ALA A 72 -12.26 7.44 8.10
N ARG A 73 -11.96 8.59 8.70
CA ARG A 73 -11.56 8.71 10.11
C ARG A 73 -12.58 8.12 11.07
N GLU A 74 -13.85 8.45 10.90
CA GLU A 74 -14.93 7.95 11.77
C GLU A 74 -15.11 6.45 11.62
N ILE A 75 -15.03 5.93 10.39
CA ILE A 75 -15.09 4.49 10.09
C ILE A 75 -13.93 3.75 10.79
N ILE A 76 -12.69 4.25 10.67
CA ILE A 76 -11.52 3.67 11.35
C ILE A 76 -11.73 3.64 12.86
N ARG A 77 -12.23 4.74 13.44
CA ARG A 77 -12.45 4.84 14.88
C ARG A 77 -13.49 3.85 15.38
N GLU A 78 -14.60 3.69 14.67
CA GLU A 78 -15.67 2.76 15.01
C GLU A 78 -15.18 1.31 14.95
N ILE A 79 -14.51 0.92 13.87
CA ILE A 79 -13.90 -0.41 13.71
C ILE A 79 -12.85 -0.67 14.80
N ALA A 80 -12.00 0.31 15.13
CA ALA A 80 -11.00 0.18 16.18
C ALA A 80 -11.68 -0.04 17.56
N GLN A 81 -12.75 0.67 17.83
CA GLN A 81 -13.53 0.51 19.07
C GLN A 81 -14.15 -0.87 19.17
N ASP A 82 -14.79 -1.37 18.12
CA ASP A 82 -15.43 -2.69 18.08
C ASP A 82 -14.41 -3.82 18.30
N LEU A 83 -13.21 -3.67 17.75
CA LEU A 83 -12.12 -4.64 17.90
C LEU A 83 -11.23 -4.37 19.14
N GLN A 84 -11.58 -3.38 19.97
CA GLN A 84 -10.82 -2.99 21.16
C GLN A 84 -9.34 -2.65 20.86
N LEU A 85 -9.08 -2.06 19.68
CA LEU A 85 -7.76 -1.62 19.27
C LEU A 85 -7.51 -0.18 19.73
N THR A 86 -6.24 0.14 19.99
CA THR A 86 -5.86 1.51 20.38
C THR A 86 -5.85 2.41 19.15
N ALA A 87 -6.77 3.36 19.10
CA ALA A 87 -6.75 4.44 18.12
C ALA A 87 -5.85 5.57 18.63
N GLY A 88 -4.87 5.95 17.82
CA GLY A 88 -3.98 7.08 18.06
C GLY A 88 -4.44 8.33 17.31
N ASP A 89 -3.50 9.00 16.65
CA ASP A 89 -3.79 10.23 15.92
C ASP A 89 -4.34 9.89 14.52
N LEU A 90 -5.65 10.03 14.38
CA LEU A 90 -6.39 9.84 13.15
C LEU A 90 -6.72 11.22 12.55
N GLU A 91 -6.01 11.61 11.51
CA GLU A 91 -6.24 12.84 10.78
C GLU A 91 -7.65 12.86 10.16
N ASP A 92 -8.30 14.02 10.20
CA ASP A 92 -9.64 14.15 9.62
C ASP A 92 -9.55 14.21 8.10
N THR A 93 -10.27 13.30 7.43
CA THR A 93 -10.32 13.26 5.98
C THR A 93 -11.29 14.28 5.37
N GLY A 94 -12.13 14.92 6.18
CA GLY A 94 -12.99 16.04 5.83
C GLY A 94 -14.12 15.74 4.84
N TRP A 95 -14.15 14.52 4.25
CA TRP A 95 -15.18 14.14 3.27
C TRP A 95 -16.03 12.98 3.79
N PRO A 96 -17.34 13.20 4.00
CA PRO A 96 -18.26 12.13 4.39
C PRO A 96 -18.57 11.25 3.18
N ILE A 97 -18.33 9.95 3.31
CA ILE A 97 -18.66 8.94 2.31
C ILE A 97 -20.18 8.77 2.28
N PRO A 98 -20.85 9.01 1.13
CA PRO A 98 -22.32 8.96 1.06
C PRO A 98 -22.88 7.62 1.53
N SER A 99 -22.29 6.50 1.07
CA SER A 99 -22.64 5.15 1.49
C SER A 99 -21.46 4.21 1.29
N LEU A 100 -21.27 3.33 2.26
CA LEU A 100 -20.31 2.23 2.22
C LEU A 100 -20.95 1.00 2.87
N ILE A 101 -21.38 0.06 2.05
CA ILE A 101 -21.95 -1.23 2.50
C ILE A 101 -20.93 -2.31 2.15
N MET A 102 -20.45 -3.02 3.14
CA MET A 102 -19.44 -4.06 2.98
C MET A 102 -19.87 -5.28 3.81
N GLU A 103 -20.05 -6.41 3.15
CA GLU A 103 -20.48 -7.66 3.76
C GLU A 103 -19.36 -8.68 3.71
N GLU A 104 -19.12 -9.36 4.83
CA GLU A 104 -18.14 -10.45 4.97
C GLU A 104 -16.73 -10.08 4.46
N LYS A 105 -16.30 -8.83 4.72
CA LYS A 105 -14.98 -8.33 4.36
C LYS A 105 -14.09 -8.19 5.58
N SER A 106 -12.77 -8.25 5.36
CA SER A 106 -11.86 -7.89 6.45
C SER A 106 -12.02 -6.41 6.81
N CYS A 107 -11.92 -6.09 8.10
CA CYS A 107 -11.96 -4.70 8.55
C CYS A 107 -10.90 -3.84 7.86
N LEU A 108 -9.75 -4.43 7.51
CA LEU A 108 -8.69 -3.75 6.77
C LEU A 108 -9.13 -3.40 5.33
N ASP A 109 -9.87 -4.31 4.65
CA ASP A 109 -10.41 -4.04 3.31
C ASP A 109 -11.49 -2.95 3.36
N ILE A 110 -12.33 -2.94 4.41
CA ILE A 110 -13.35 -1.91 4.62
C ILE A 110 -12.68 -0.54 4.76
N ILE A 111 -11.66 -0.44 5.61
CA ILE A 111 -10.87 0.78 5.79
C ILE A 111 -10.19 1.20 4.47
N SER A 112 -9.56 0.25 3.78
CA SER A 112 -8.91 0.52 2.49
C SER A 112 -9.89 1.05 1.44
N THR A 113 -11.10 0.49 1.38
CA THR A 113 -12.16 0.95 0.49
C THR A 113 -12.63 2.37 0.86
N ALA A 114 -12.77 2.67 2.15
CA ALA A 114 -13.11 4.01 2.62
C ALA A 114 -12.05 5.05 2.22
N LEU A 115 -10.77 4.71 2.37
CA LEU A 115 -9.65 5.59 1.97
C LEU A 115 -9.57 5.75 0.46
N GLN A 116 -9.83 4.70 -0.33
CA GLN A 116 -9.89 4.77 -1.79
C GLN A 116 -11.02 5.68 -2.27
N LYS A 117 -12.22 5.55 -1.69
CA LYS A 117 -13.35 6.46 -2.00
C LYS A 117 -13.00 7.91 -1.65
N THR A 118 -12.32 8.13 -0.52
CA THR A 118 -11.86 9.46 -0.11
C THR A 118 -10.85 10.03 -1.11
N LEU A 119 -9.88 9.23 -1.55
CA LEU A 119 -8.91 9.64 -2.57
C LEU A 119 -9.60 10.05 -3.88
N LEU A 120 -10.53 9.24 -4.37
CA LEU A 120 -11.26 9.53 -5.62
C LEU A 120 -12.11 10.82 -5.52
N ALA A 121 -12.65 11.12 -4.35
CA ALA A 121 -13.49 12.29 -4.16
C ALA A 121 -12.71 13.58 -3.88
N THR A 122 -11.56 13.47 -3.18
CA THR A 122 -10.82 14.65 -2.67
C THR A 122 -9.47 14.87 -3.36
N GLY A 123 -8.96 13.86 -4.06
CA GLY A 123 -7.59 13.87 -4.60
C GLY A 123 -6.50 13.69 -3.53
N LYS A 124 -6.87 13.52 -2.25
CA LYS A 124 -5.94 13.39 -1.13
C LYS A 124 -5.66 11.94 -0.81
N LEU A 125 -4.39 11.58 -0.79
CA LEU A 125 -3.93 10.25 -0.42
C LEU A 125 -3.57 10.20 1.06
N TYR A 126 -4.14 9.22 1.76
CA TYR A 126 -3.87 8.98 3.18
C TYR A 126 -3.18 7.63 3.37
N THR A 127 -2.26 7.58 4.33
CA THR A 127 -1.67 6.34 4.78
C THR A 127 -2.20 5.96 6.16
N PHE A 128 -2.51 4.67 6.32
CA PHE A 128 -3.02 4.08 7.57
C PHE A 128 -2.02 3.04 8.06
N PHE A 129 -1.58 3.18 9.31
CA PHE A 129 -0.49 2.40 9.87
C PHE A 129 -0.59 2.29 11.40
N ASP A 130 0.21 1.40 11.99
CA ASP A 130 0.45 1.37 13.43
C ASP A 130 1.63 2.27 13.78
N ASP A 131 1.43 3.15 14.74
CA ASP A 131 2.48 4.03 15.28
C ASP A 131 2.82 3.67 16.73
N GLY A 132 3.66 2.63 16.87
CA GLY A 132 4.11 2.16 18.17
C GLY A 132 2.99 1.62 19.06
N GLY A 133 1.99 0.95 18.49
CA GLY A 133 0.86 0.36 19.18
C GLY A 133 -0.41 1.22 19.18
N ALA A 134 -0.46 2.26 18.35
CA ALA A 134 -1.65 3.07 18.13
C ALA A 134 -1.95 3.22 16.64
N LEU A 135 -3.20 2.95 16.22
CA LEU A 135 -3.65 3.12 14.84
C LEU A 135 -3.59 4.60 14.45
N SER A 136 -2.90 4.92 13.39
CA SER A 136 -2.68 6.28 12.93
C SER A 136 -3.07 6.46 11.47
N LEU A 137 -3.62 7.64 11.14
CA LEU A 137 -4.00 8.05 9.80
C LEU A 137 -3.40 9.41 9.49
N ARG A 138 -2.67 9.54 8.37
CA ARG A 138 -2.03 10.79 7.95
C ARG A 138 -2.19 11.00 6.46
N GLU A 139 -2.30 12.26 6.05
CA GLU A 139 -2.17 12.64 4.63
C GLU A 139 -0.72 12.47 4.19
N VAL A 140 -0.50 11.74 3.09
CA VAL A 140 0.85 11.39 2.57
C VAL A 140 1.69 12.65 2.30
N GLY A 141 1.06 13.73 1.81
CA GLY A 141 1.75 15.00 1.55
C GLY A 141 2.43 15.63 2.76
N SER A 142 1.97 15.29 3.98
CA SER A 142 2.57 15.76 5.23
C SER A 142 3.67 14.82 5.76
N MET A 143 3.81 13.61 5.22
CA MET A 143 4.71 12.57 5.71
C MET A 143 6.04 12.54 4.93
N ILE A 144 6.81 13.61 5.02
CA ILE A 144 8.13 13.69 4.35
C ILE A 144 9.21 13.21 5.33
N ALA A 145 9.91 12.14 4.95
CA ALA A 145 11.05 11.64 5.70
C ALA A 145 12.25 12.56 5.56
N THR A 146 12.99 12.74 6.65
CA THR A 146 14.26 13.45 6.63
C THR A 146 15.36 12.58 6.06
N GLY A 147 16.12 13.12 5.11
CA GLY A 147 17.23 12.43 4.45
C GLY A 147 17.08 12.35 2.94
N VAL A 148 18.17 11.98 2.30
CA VAL A 148 18.26 11.78 0.86
C VAL A 148 18.92 10.44 0.60
N VAL A 149 18.31 9.61 -0.24
CA VAL A 149 18.93 8.38 -0.73
C VAL A 149 19.34 8.57 -2.17
N GLY A 150 20.63 8.44 -2.44
CA GLY A 150 21.21 8.65 -3.77
C GLY A 150 22.64 8.15 -3.88
N GLU A 151 23.23 8.26 -5.08
CA GLU A 151 24.55 7.72 -5.40
C GLU A 151 25.69 8.27 -4.52
N ARG A 152 25.51 9.45 -3.95
CA ARG A 152 26.52 10.11 -3.08
C ARG A 152 26.14 10.08 -1.60
N SER A 153 25.17 9.25 -1.21
CA SER A 153 24.66 9.19 0.15
C SER A 153 24.42 7.73 0.59
N LEU A 154 23.22 7.35 0.91
CA LEU A 154 22.91 6.06 1.54
C LEU A 154 22.67 4.92 0.54
N LEU A 155 22.54 5.20 -0.75
CA LEU A 155 22.26 4.20 -1.78
C LEU A 155 23.38 3.16 -1.86
N THR A 156 23.04 1.87 -1.77
CA THR A 156 23.99 0.76 -1.96
C THR A 156 23.74 0.01 -3.26
N ASN A 157 22.46 -0.13 -3.65
CA ASN A 157 22.06 -0.81 -4.87
C ASN A 157 20.64 -0.39 -5.27
N TYR A 158 20.27 -0.63 -6.52
CA TYR A 158 18.88 -0.52 -6.97
C TYR A 158 18.57 -1.51 -8.09
N SER A 159 17.28 -1.80 -8.26
CA SER A 159 16.75 -2.51 -9.42
C SER A 159 15.65 -1.65 -10.05
N TYR A 160 15.91 -1.21 -11.26
CA TYR A 160 14.95 -0.44 -12.05
C TYR A 160 14.42 -1.31 -13.18
N LYS A 161 13.10 -1.43 -13.25
CA LYS A 161 12.39 -2.23 -14.25
C LYS A 161 11.42 -1.35 -15.01
N THR A 162 11.42 -1.47 -16.32
CA THR A 162 10.33 -0.98 -17.17
C THR A 162 9.64 -2.17 -17.81
N ASP A 163 8.33 -2.18 -17.84
CA ASP A 163 7.58 -3.26 -18.48
C ASP A 163 6.26 -2.79 -19.10
N ILE A 164 5.75 -3.63 -19.99
CA ILE A 164 4.43 -3.51 -20.62
C ILE A 164 3.62 -4.80 -20.44
N ASP A 165 4.02 -5.67 -19.50
CA ASP A 165 3.49 -7.03 -19.36
C ASP A 165 2.30 -7.09 -18.38
N HIS A 166 2.33 -6.32 -17.28
CA HIS A 166 1.36 -6.52 -16.20
C HIS A 166 0.07 -5.70 -16.38
N GLU A 167 0.16 -4.38 -16.38
CA GLU A 167 -1.02 -3.51 -16.35
C GLU A 167 -1.07 -2.54 -17.55
N THR A 168 -0.28 -2.81 -18.58
CA THR A 168 -0.28 -2.02 -19.80
C THR A 168 -1.36 -2.50 -20.75
N TYR A 169 -2.30 -1.63 -21.06
CA TYR A 169 -3.35 -1.89 -22.03
C TYR A 169 -3.48 -0.72 -22.99
N ASN A 170 -3.38 -1.01 -24.29
CA ASN A 170 -3.58 -0.03 -25.36
C ASN A 170 -4.95 -0.17 -26.04
N SER A 171 -5.79 -1.05 -25.51
CA SER A 171 -7.19 -1.23 -25.88
C SER A 171 -8.02 -1.52 -24.63
N ILE A 172 -8.98 -0.66 -24.35
CA ILE A 172 -9.93 -0.84 -23.25
C ILE A 172 -11.28 -1.16 -23.85
N LYS A 173 -11.84 -2.29 -23.44
CA LYS A 173 -13.15 -2.77 -23.88
C LYS A 173 -14.05 -2.97 -22.68
N LEU A 174 -15.03 -2.09 -22.51
CA LEU A 174 -16.01 -2.17 -21.45
C LEU A 174 -17.32 -2.75 -21.97
N ALA A 175 -17.89 -3.70 -21.24
CA ALA A 175 -19.14 -4.35 -21.56
C ALA A 175 -20.17 -4.07 -20.47
N ARG A 176 -21.27 -3.38 -20.82
CA ARG A 176 -22.41 -3.14 -19.94
C ARG A 176 -23.51 -4.14 -20.26
N PRO A 177 -23.93 -4.99 -19.33
CA PRO A 177 -25.06 -5.89 -19.53
C PRO A 177 -26.31 -5.08 -19.91
N ASN A 178 -27.04 -5.56 -20.93
CA ASN A 178 -28.30 -4.95 -21.37
C ASN A 178 -29.39 -6.02 -21.27
N GLU A 179 -30.24 -5.90 -20.26
CA GLU A 179 -31.30 -6.87 -19.97
C GLU A 179 -32.41 -6.88 -21.05
N GLU A 180 -32.64 -5.75 -21.72
CA GLU A 180 -33.67 -5.65 -22.77
C GLU A 180 -33.31 -6.43 -24.02
N THR A 181 -32.02 -6.44 -24.38
CA THR A 181 -31.54 -7.11 -25.60
C THR A 181 -30.97 -8.49 -25.33
N GLY A 182 -30.73 -8.85 -24.07
CA GLY A 182 -30.03 -10.08 -23.65
C GLY A 182 -28.55 -10.11 -24.08
N ARG A 183 -27.97 -8.98 -24.48
CA ARG A 183 -26.58 -8.82 -24.90
C ARG A 183 -25.91 -7.72 -24.11
N ALA A 184 -24.58 -7.63 -24.22
CA ALA A 184 -23.85 -6.50 -23.63
C ALA A 184 -23.65 -5.39 -24.67
N ASP A 185 -23.87 -4.14 -24.27
CA ASP A 185 -23.43 -2.97 -25.00
C ASP A 185 -21.92 -2.83 -24.80
N VAL A 186 -21.16 -2.75 -25.90
CA VAL A 186 -19.70 -2.76 -25.87
C VAL A 186 -19.13 -1.41 -26.27
N PHE A 187 -18.33 -0.83 -25.40
CA PHE A 187 -17.60 0.41 -25.60
C PHE A 187 -16.11 0.09 -25.70
N GLN A 188 -15.46 0.53 -26.77
CA GLN A 188 -14.04 0.27 -26.97
C GLN A 188 -13.30 1.54 -27.35
N VAL A 189 -12.19 1.79 -26.67
CA VAL A 189 -11.22 2.86 -26.99
C VAL A 189 -9.84 2.24 -27.16
N THR A 190 -9.06 2.74 -28.13
CA THR A 190 -7.77 2.15 -28.50
C THR A 190 -6.76 3.23 -28.85
N ASP A 191 -5.47 2.93 -28.64
CA ASP A 191 -4.34 3.68 -29.16
C ASP A 191 -3.65 2.88 -30.28
N SER A 192 -3.89 3.29 -31.53
CA SER A 192 -3.31 2.62 -32.70
C SER A 192 -1.78 2.75 -32.78
N GLY A 193 -1.22 3.82 -32.24
CA GLY A 193 0.22 4.05 -32.21
C GLY A 193 0.92 3.01 -31.33
N ASN A 194 0.44 2.84 -30.12
CA ASN A 194 1.00 1.84 -29.21
C ASN A 194 0.62 0.40 -29.60
N ILE A 195 -0.53 0.17 -30.25
CA ILE A 195 -0.85 -1.15 -30.85
C ILE A 195 0.20 -1.52 -31.91
N SER A 196 0.60 -0.57 -32.77
CA SER A 196 1.64 -0.81 -33.77
C SER A 196 3.02 -1.11 -33.18
N ARG A 197 3.33 -0.59 -31.98
CA ARG A 197 4.64 -0.76 -31.33
C ARG A 197 4.71 -2.00 -30.44
N TRP A 198 3.63 -2.34 -29.72
CA TRP A 198 3.62 -3.36 -28.66
C TRP A 198 2.72 -4.54 -28.99
N GLY A 199 1.95 -4.48 -30.08
CA GLY A 199 0.85 -5.40 -30.33
C GLY A 199 -0.40 -5.00 -29.56
N LEU A 200 -1.46 -5.78 -29.72
CA LEU A 200 -2.74 -5.54 -29.01
C LEU A 200 -2.66 -6.05 -27.59
N LEU A 201 -2.70 -5.12 -26.64
CA LEU A 201 -2.82 -5.37 -25.21
C LEU A 201 -4.19 -4.88 -24.76
N GLN A 202 -5.14 -5.83 -24.59
CA GLN A 202 -6.54 -5.49 -24.34
C GLN A 202 -6.97 -5.79 -22.92
N LEU A 203 -7.56 -4.80 -22.25
CA LEU A 203 -8.36 -4.98 -21.03
C LEU A 203 -9.84 -5.15 -21.44
N TYR A 204 -10.47 -6.20 -20.95
CA TYR A 204 -11.92 -6.41 -21.04
C TYR A 204 -12.52 -6.43 -19.64
N GLN A 205 -13.50 -5.57 -19.39
CA GLN A 205 -14.15 -5.48 -18.08
C GLN A 205 -15.65 -5.26 -18.22
N SER A 206 -16.44 -5.94 -17.38
CA SER A 206 -17.87 -5.65 -17.24
C SER A 206 -18.05 -4.44 -16.33
N VAL A 207 -19.02 -3.58 -16.66
CA VAL A 207 -19.37 -2.38 -15.87
C VAL A 207 -20.83 -2.43 -15.41
N ASP A 208 -21.15 -1.59 -14.44
CA ASP A 208 -22.47 -1.51 -13.84
C ASP A 208 -23.53 -1.09 -14.88
N THR A 209 -24.69 -1.73 -14.85
CA THR A 209 -25.85 -1.43 -15.71
C THR A 209 -26.41 -0.04 -15.46
N ALA A 210 -26.21 0.54 -14.29
CA ALA A 210 -26.67 1.89 -13.92
C ALA A 210 -25.89 3.02 -14.62
N LEU A 211 -24.72 2.73 -15.22
CA LEU A 211 -23.93 3.74 -15.93
C LEU A 211 -24.54 4.06 -17.29
N ASN A 212 -24.63 5.34 -17.63
CA ASN A 212 -25.02 5.76 -18.98
C ASN A 212 -23.82 5.69 -19.96
N ASP A 213 -24.10 5.81 -21.26
CA ASP A 213 -23.09 5.69 -22.31
C ASP A 213 -21.93 6.67 -22.14
N ALA A 214 -22.22 7.93 -21.84
CA ALA A 214 -21.20 8.96 -21.65
C ALA A 214 -20.29 8.66 -20.46
N GLN A 215 -20.83 8.07 -19.38
CA GLN A 215 -20.05 7.65 -18.22
C GLN A 215 -19.14 6.47 -18.55
N VAL A 216 -19.66 5.48 -19.30
CA VAL A 216 -18.86 4.32 -19.73
C VAL A 216 -17.74 4.73 -20.69
N GLU A 217 -18.03 5.62 -21.66
CA GLU A 217 -17.00 6.16 -22.55
C GLU A 217 -15.93 6.96 -21.81
N SER A 218 -16.34 7.82 -20.88
CA SER A 218 -15.41 8.58 -20.05
C SER A 218 -14.52 7.66 -19.22
N MET A 219 -15.09 6.63 -18.61
CA MET A 219 -14.36 5.61 -17.87
C MET A 219 -13.34 4.88 -18.76
N ALA A 220 -13.76 4.46 -19.97
CA ALA A 220 -12.87 3.78 -20.89
C ALA A 220 -11.68 4.65 -21.32
N ARG A 221 -11.90 5.95 -21.56
CA ARG A 221 -10.85 6.92 -21.90
C ARG A 221 -9.87 7.12 -20.75
N SER A 222 -10.37 7.31 -19.53
CA SER A 222 -9.53 7.48 -18.34
C SER A 222 -8.71 6.21 -18.05
N MET A 223 -9.30 5.04 -18.25
CA MET A 223 -8.57 3.77 -18.11
C MET A 223 -7.49 3.62 -19.19
N LEU A 224 -7.77 4.01 -20.44
CA LEU A 224 -6.76 3.98 -21.49
C LEU A 224 -5.61 4.94 -21.16
N GLU A 225 -5.90 6.17 -20.73
CA GLU A 225 -4.88 7.15 -20.33
C GLU A 225 -3.99 6.62 -19.19
N TYR A 226 -4.57 5.97 -18.20
CA TYR A 226 -3.83 5.38 -17.09
C TYR A 226 -2.99 4.18 -17.49
N HIS A 227 -3.53 3.25 -18.26
CA HIS A 227 -2.90 1.98 -18.57
C HIS A 227 -2.02 1.99 -19.82
N ASN A 228 -2.20 2.92 -20.75
CA ASN A 228 -1.50 2.94 -22.05
C ASN A 228 -0.09 3.54 -21.95
N ARG A 229 0.72 2.98 -21.07
CA ARG A 229 2.08 3.46 -20.79
C ARG A 229 3.00 2.32 -20.37
N ARG A 230 4.29 2.56 -20.38
CA ARG A 230 5.26 1.67 -19.74
C ARG A 230 5.26 1.93 -18.24
N PHE A 231 5.09 0.87 -17.47
CA PHE A 231 5.21 0.95 -16.02
C PHE A 231 6.68 0.94 -15.61
N ARG A 232 7.01 1.71 -14.60
CA ARG A 232 8.36 1.86 -14.06
C ARG A 232 8.35 1.49 -12.60
N THR A 233 9.08 0.45 -12.22
CA THR A 233 9.21 -0.01 -10.85
C THR A 233 10.65 0.20 -10.38
N LEU A 234 10.84 0.76 -9.20
CA LEU A 234 12.13 0.97 -8.59
C LEU A 234 12.17 0.32 -7.22
N LYS A 235 13.12 -0.61 -7.05
CA LYS A 235 13.49 -1.18 -5.76
C LYS A 235 14.85 -0.64 -5.38
N VAL A 236 14.99 -0.19 -4.15
CA VAL A 236 16.21 0.46 -3.66
C VAL A 236 16.72 -0.29 -2.44
N GLN A 237 18.03 -0.49 -2.39
CA GLN A 237 18.76 -0.95 -1.22
C GLN A 237 19.65 0.18 -0.72
N ALA A 238 19.63 0.43 0.57
CA ALA A 238 20.35 1.54 1.16
C ALA A 238 20.80 1.25 2.59
N LEU A 239 21.74 2.04 3.10
CA LEU A 239 22.00 2.12 4.53
C LEU A 239 20.77 2.65 5.25
N GLY A 240 20.50 2.16 6.45
CA GLY A 240 19.25 2.38 7.14
C GLY A 240 19.03 3.83 7.62
N LEU A 241 17.81 4.30 7.43
CA LEU A 241 17.27 5.48 8.09
C LEU A 241 16.27 5.02 9.15
N VAL A 242 16.60 5.23 10.42
CA VAL A 242 15.75 4.81 11.54
C VAL A 242 14.40 5.54 11.46
N GLY A 243 13.32 4.78 11.58
CA GLY A 243 11.95 5.33 11.54
C GLY A 243 11.37 5.56 10.14
N LEU A 244 12.11 5.25 9.07
CA LEU A 244 11.55 5.27 7.71
C LEU A 244 10.49 4.17 7.59
N ARG A 245 9.34 4.47 6.96
CA ARG A 245 8.23 3.52 6.79
C ARG A 245 7.52 3.68 5.47
N ALA A 246 6.78 2.64 5.08
CA ALA A 246 5.84 2.73 3.97
C ALA A 246 4.79 3.84 4.21
N GLY A 247 4.38 4.50 3.13
CA GLY A 247 3.45 5.64 3.16
C GLY A 247 4.13 7.00 3.38
N GLN A 248 5.46 7.04 3.60
CA GLN A 248 6.21 8.29 3.62
C GLN A 248 6.75 8.65 2.24
N MET A 249 7.01 9.93 2.04
CA MET A 249 7.74 10.45 0.90
C MET A 249 9.22 10.64 1.27
N LEU A 250 10.12 10.16 0.41
CA LEU A 250 11.57 10.27 0.59
C LEU A 250 12.20 10.92 -0.63
N MET A 251 13.16 11.81 -0.43
CA MET A 251 13.95 12.39 -1.51
C MET A 251 14.90 11.35 -2.08
N LEU A 252 14.76 11.04 -3.37
CA LEU A 252 15.67 10.19 -4.11
C LEU A 252 16.48 11.01 -5.11
N ASP A 253 17.80 10.75 -5.17
CA ASP A 253 18.75 11.41 -6.07
C ASP A 253 19.59 10.37 -6.82
N ILE A 254 19.05 9.89 -7.94
CA ILE A 254 19.69 8.88 -8.81
C ILE A 254 19.74 9.45 -10.24
N PRO A 255 20.81 10.19 -10.59
CA PRO A 255 20.87 10.93 -11.87
C PRO A 255 20.86 10.05 -13.12
N LYS A 256 21.24 8.77 -12.98
CA LYS A 256 21.32 7.81 -14.09
C LYS A 256 20.52 6.55 -13.78
N LEU A 257 19.21 6.70 -13.73
CA LEU A 257 18.30 5.59 -13.49
C LEU A 257 17.74 5.07 -14.82
N GLY A 258 18.51 4.23 -15.51
CA GLY A 258 18.10 3.68 -16.81
C GLY A 258 17.84 4.77 -17.85
N ASP A 259 16.58 4.94 -18.26
CA ASP A 259 16.14 5.92 -19.27
C ASP A 259 15.68 7.25 -18.67
N ILE A 260 15.76 7.41 -17.35
CA ILE A 260 15.34 8.62 -16.63
C ILE A 260 16.41 9.11 -15.64
N SER A 261 16.28 10.38 -15.24
CA SER A 261 16.99 10.96 -14.09
C SER A 261 15.98 11.18 -12.96
N LEU A 262 16.30 10.69 -11.77
CA LEU A 262 15.43 10.79 -10.61
C LEU A 262 16.03 11.76 -9.59
N HIS A 263 15.38 12.91 -9.41
CA HIS A 263 15.70 13.88 -8.36
C HIS A 263 14.40 14.48 -7.83
N ARG A 264 13.69 13.72 -7.00
CA ARG A 264 12.38 14.13 -6.47
C ARG A 264 11.97 13.35 -5.22
N LEU A 265 10.94 13.85 -4.55
CA LEU A 265 10.23 13.10 -3.52
C LEU A 265 9.46 11.93 -4.16
N CYS A 266 9.66 10.75 -3.60
CA CYS A 266 9.00 9.52 -4.03
C CYS A 266 8.24 8.89 -2.87
N LEU A 267 7.04 8.41 -3.13
CA LEU A 267 6.23 7.69 -2.16
C LEU A 267 6.76 6.25 -2.01
N LEU A 268 6.95 5.82 -0.78
CA LEU A 268 7.41 4.47 -0.46
C LEU A 268 6.20 3.55 -0.25
N GLU A 269 6.08 2.51 -1.05
CA GLU A 269 5.01 1.52 -0.94
C GLU A 269 5.31 0.45 0.10
N ARG A 270 6.56 0.04 0.17
CA ARG A 270 7.06 -0.96 1.11
C ARG A 270 8.42 -0.53 1.63
N VAL A 271 8.66 -0.73 2.92
CA VAL A 271 9.97 -0.53 3.53
C VAL A 271 10.25 -1.74 4.42
N SER A 272 11.45 -2.27 4.30
CA SER A 272 11.98 -3.35 5.14
C SER A 272 13.32 -2.94 5.73
N HIS A 273 13.49 -3.13 7.02
CA HIS A 273 14.73 -2.85 7.73
C HIS A 273 15.38 -4.14 8.18
N THR A 274 16.68 -4.24 8.00
CA THR A 274 17.50 -5.36 8.50
C THR A 274 18.54 -4.80 9.47
N PHE A 275 18.54 -5.33 10.68
CA PHE A 275 19.51 -5.03 11.73
C PHE A 275 20.33 -6.28 12.01
N GLN A 276 21.59 -6.25 11.67
CA GLN A 276 22.49 -7.40 11.85
C GLN A 276 23.93 -6.92 12.12
N ASN A 277 24.54 -7.41 13.20
CA ASN A 277 25.95 -7.14 13.55
C ASN A 277 26.28 -5.63 13.50
N ASP A 278 25.50 -4.81 14.18
CA ASP A 278 25.63 -3.34 14.24
C ASP A 278 25.43 -2.61 12.90
N LEU A 279 25.07 -3.34 11.85
CA LEU A 279 24.71 -2.78 10.56
C LEU A 279 23.20 -2.68 10.44
N HIS A 280 22.73 -1.48 10.07
CA HIS A 280 21.35 -1.24 9.69
C HIS A 280 21.28 -0.99 8.19
N THR A 281 20.56 -1.83 7.47
CA THR A 281 20.24 -1.67 6.05
C THR A 281 18.72 -1.61 5.85
N MET A 282 18.32 -1.07 4.73
CA MET A 282 16.91 -1.03 4.33
C MET A 282 16.75 -1.35 2.85
N ASP A 283 15.63 -2.00 2.55
CA ASP A 283 15.13 -2.24 1.21
C ASP A 283 13.76 -1.58 1.10
N PHE A 284 13.51 -0.86 0.02
CA PHE A 284 12.20 -0.27 -0.19
C PHE A 284 11.77 -0.27 -1.66
N ASP A 285 10.46 -0.39 -1.84
CA ASP A 285 9.80 -0.28 -3.13
C ASP A 285 9.22 1.13 -3.25
N VAL A 286 9.47 1.77 -4.38
CA VAL A 286 8.94 3.10 -4.69
C VAL A 286 7.66 2.92 -5.48
N GLN A 287 6.63 3.69 -5.13
CA GLN A 287 5.43 3.77 -5.95
C GLN A 287 5.81 4.18 -7.36
N GLU A 288 5.09 3.65 -8.33
CA GLU A 288 5.31 3.86 -9.74
C GLU A 288 5.87 5.25 -10.09
N LEU A 289 7.01 5.26 -10.76
CA LEU A 289 7.61 6.47 -11.28
C LEU A 289 6.85 6.86 -12.56
N GLY A 290 5.91 7.78 -12.46
CA GLY A 290 5.23 8.35 -13.63
C GLY A 290 6.22 8.85 -14.71
N GLU A 291 5.72 9.15 -15.91
CA GLU A 291 6.54 9.70 -17.00
C GLU A 291 7.14 11.07 -16.67
#